data_c1ec1b191d83ad6eb73953e67719b81a
#
_entry.id   c1ec1b191d83ad6eb73953e67719b81a
#
_cell.length_a   1.000
_cell.length_b   1.000
_cell.length_c   1.000
_cell.angle_alpha   90.00
_cell.angle_beta   90.00
_cell.angle_gamma   90.00
#
_symmetry.space_group_name_H-M   'P 1'
#
loop_
_entity.id
_entity.type
_entity.pdbx_description
1 polymer ?
#
loop_
_entity_poly.entity_id
_entity_poly.type
_entity_poly.pdbx_seq_one_letter_code
_entity_poly.pdbx_strand_id
1 'polypeptide(L)'
;MSKKVLVTRTPLGARRRALLGGAALLAGSTLPGWARAAADAAAQAGSGQAADAAGASAGSAAVSGSAASPAAPAVVGTKKVPRLLLAGPFATVSNPLIRIVDAGLLADVAEKVEFVSWRTPDQLRAMALKGEADFLAMPSNLSANLYNRGLKLQQMNIGIWGILWMVARRDGLKTLADFKGQEVVMPFRGDMPDALFRLLCRKQDIDPDKDMTLRYVASPLDAMQLLITRRADNALLADPAVAVGLRKSQSFPISVVAPSLYRSVSLQEEWGRVFNRAPRMPQAGIVMLGSQLGNTALARRFEEACEEAQNWCEANPDECGQIVARRIEMLTPEGVADAIRADKSDMVVASKARSELEFFYQQLLEMQPGLVGGKLPDDGFYFAG
;
A
#
# COMPACT_ATOMS: atom_id res chain seq x y z
N MET A 1 -14.95 -63.31 -34.58
CA MET A 1 -13.81 -64.01 -33.93
C MET A 1 -13.25 -63.09 -32.84
N SER A 2 -13.52 -63.50 -31.63
CA SER A 2 -13.10 -62.80 -30.39
C SER A 2 -11.61 -62.97 -30.12
N LYS A 3 -10.96 -61.98 -29.55
CA LYS A 3 -9.88 -62.19 -28.60
C LYS A 3 -9.94 -61.14 -27.49
N LYS A 4 -10.38 -61.60 -26.31
CA LYS A 4 -10.17 -60.98 -24.99
C LYS A 4 -8.68 -61.10 -24.64
N VAL A 5 -8.10 -60.05 -24.03
CA VAL A 5 -6.88 -60.17 -23.25
C VAL A 5 -7.09 -59.49 -21.91
N LEU A 6 -6.67 -60.21 -20.97
CA LEU A 6 -6.89 -60.26 -19.53
C LEU A 6 -6.15 -59.16 -18.76
N VAL A 7 -6.85 -58.65 -17.78
CA VAL A 7 -6.32 -57.75 -16.73
C VAL A 7 -5.68 -58.63 -15.64
N THR A 8 -4.45 -58.37 -15.27
CA THR A 8 -3.86 -58.89 -14.03
C THR A 8 -3.55 -57.75 -13.06
N ARG A 9 -4.29 -57.75 -11.97
CA ARG A 9 -3.98 -57.06 -10.71
C ARG A 9 -3.00 -57.89 -9.91
N THR A 10 -2.04 -57.30 -9.24
CA THR A 10 -1.36 -57.87 -8.08
C THR A 10 -1.11 -56.80 -6.99
N PRO A 11 -1.11 -57.22 -5.70
CA PRO A 11 -1.52 -56.32 -4.62
C PRO A 11 -0.41 -55.81 -3.70
N LEU A 12 -0.86 -54.96 -2.75
CA LEU A 12 -0.17 -54.41 -1.60
C LEU A 12 0.75 -55.39 -0.85
N GLY A 13 1.91 -54.89 -0.45
CA GLY A 13 2.77 -55.46 0.58
C GLY A 13 3.25 -54.44 1.55
N ALA A 14 2.63 -54.38 2.72
CA ALA A 14 3.07 -53.66 3.88
C ALA A 14 4.24 -54.37 4.57
N ARG A 15 5.27 -53.68 5.01
CA ARG A 15 6.09 -54.11 6.16
C ARG A 15 6.56 -52.96 7.02
N ARG A 16 6.30 -53.17 8.29
CA ARG A 16 6.64 -52.39 9.49
C ARG A 16 8.06 -52.67 10.00
N ARG A 17 8.59 -51.69 10.76
CA ARG A 17 9.45 -51.78 11.97
C ARG A 17 10.93 -52.12 11.83
N ALA A 18 11.76 -51.26 12.41
CA ALA A 18 12.52 -51.34 13.69
C ALA A 18 13.52 -50.20 13.73
N LEU A 19 13.53 -49.32 14.68
CA LEU A 19 14.01 -49.25 16.06
C LEU A 19 15.55 -49.27 16.22
N LEU A 20 16.01 -48.21 16.90
CA LEU A 20 17.12 -48.06 17.83
C LEU A 20 18.53 -47.70 17.31
N GLY A 21 19.06 -46.61 17.95
CA GLY A 21 20.44 -46.57 18.36
C GLY A 21 21.16 -45.26 18.13
N GLY A 22 21.20 -44.42 19.10
CA GLY A 22 21.94 -43.38 19.60
C GLY A 22 23.36 -43.08 19.08
N ALA A 23 23.68 -41.81 19.06
CA ALA A 23 24.93 -41.23 19.59
C ALA A 23 24.85 -39.71 19.54
N ALA A 24 25.05 -39.09 20.68
CA ALA A 24 25.24 -37.66 20.84
C ALA A 24 26.63 -37.26 20.37
N LEU A 25 26.70 -36.19 19.53
CA LEU A 25 27.93 -35.45 19.29
C LEU A 25 27.62 -33.97 19.43
N LEU A 26 28.20 -33.39 20.48
CA LEU A 26 28.30 -31.98 20.76
C LEU A 26 29.12 -31.30 19.64
N ALA A 27 28.49 -30.38 18.89
CA ALA A 27 29.22 -29.41 18.10
C ALA A 27 28.70 -28.02 18.48
N GLY A 28 29.56 -27.23 19.08
CA GLY A 28 29.27 -25.86 19.47
C GLY A 28 29.03 -24.97 18.30
N SER A 29 27.86 -24.33 18.25
CA SER A 29 27.56 -23.23 17.33
C SER A 29 27.80 -21.90 18.03
N THR A 30 28.81 -21.19 17.56
CA THR A 30 29.07 -19.79 17.90
C THR A 30 27.95 -18.91 17.35
N LEU A 31 27.24 -18.25 18.26
CA LEU A 31 26.23 -17.23 17.88
C LEU A 31 26.92 -15.96 17.40
N PRO A 32 26.38 -15.25 16.40
CA PRO A 32 26.92 -14.00 15.90
C PRO A 32 26.74 -12.85 16.90
N GLY A 33 27.72 -11.96 16.93
CA GLY A 33 27.98 -10.93 17.97
C GLY A 33 27.00 -9.76 18.13
N TRP A 34 25.76 -9.83 17.64
CA TRP A 34 24.78 -8.76 17.83
C TRP A 34 23.86 -8.93 19.07
N ALA A 35 23.94 -10.04 19.76
CA ALA A 35 23.13 -10.33 20.96
C ALA A 35 23.74 -9.80 22.30
N ARG A 36 24.87 -9.08 22.27
CA ARG A 36 25.54 -8.57 23.45
C ARG A 36 25.44 -7.06 23.68
N ALA A 37 24.89 -6.29 22.74
CA ALA A 37 24.80 -4.83 22.85
C ALA A 37 23.54 -4.30 23.56
N ALA A 38 22.60 -5.15 23.96
CA ALA A 38 21.34 -4.73 24.58
C ALA A 38 21.31 -4.74 26.11
N ALA A 39 22.39 -5.17 26.78
CA ALA A 39 22.44 -5.29 28.25
C ALA A 39 23.17 -4.17 29.00
N ASP A 40 23.93 -3.31 28.29
CA ASP A 40 24.76 -2.29 28.94
C ASP A 40 24.21 -0.86 28.94
N ALA A 41 23.01 -0.63 28.38
CA ALA A 41 22.38 0.70 28.30
C ALA A 41 21.43 1.04 29.47
N ALA A 42 21.27 0.16 30.46
CA ALA A 42 20.30 0.34 31.57
C ALA A 42 20.91 0.78 32.91
N ALA A 43 22.19 1.10 32.99
CA ALA A 43 22.89 1.31 34.26
C ALA A 43 23.54 2.69 34.48
N GLN A 44 23.18 3.74 33.71
CA GLN A 44 23.71 5.09 33.98
C GLN A 44 22.62 6.17 33.77
N ALA A 45 21.73 6.31 34.74
CA ALA A 45 20.98 7.53 34.99
C ALA A 45 20.69 7.66 36.49
N GLY A 46 21.55 8.39 37.17
CA GLY A 46 21.33 8.76 38.58
C GLY A 46 22.43 9.69 39.06
N SER A 47 22.01 10.86 39.52
CA SER A 47 22.65 11.79 40.46
C SER A 47 23.37 13.03 39.92
N GLY A 48 22.94 14.18 40.49
CA GLY A 48 23.74 15.40 40.74
C GLY A 48 23.10 16.67 40.17
N GLN A 49 22.26 17.34 40.78
CA GLN A 49 22.33 18.35 41.88
C GLN A 49 22.50 19.81 41.38
N ALA A 50 21.65 20.66 41.90
CA ALA A 50 21.45 22.08 41.69
C ALA A 50 22.64 22.98 42.12
N ALA A 51 22.74 24.16 41.51
CA ALA A 51 23.23 25.38 42.17
C ALA A 51 22.78 26.65 41.43
N ASP A 52 22.32 27.60 42.23
CA ASP A 52 21.87 28.96 41.95
C ASP A 52 22.93 29.88 41.31
N ALA A 53 22.50 30.92 40.59
CA ALA A 53 22.89 32.28 40.89
C ALA A 53 22.17 33.31 40.03
N ALA A 54 21.68 34.34 40.67
CA ALA A 54 20.98 35.50 40.18
C ALA A 54 21.90 36.51 39.49
N GLY A 55 21.34 37.31 38.56
CA GLY A 55 22.01 38.50 38.01
C GLY A 55 21.06 39.33 37.17
N ALA A 56 20.53 40.41 37.78
CA ALA A 56 19.69 41.40 37.12
C ALA A 56 20.52 42.43 36.34
N SER A 57 20.04 42.89 35.16
CA SER A 57 20.16 44.30 34.76
C SER A 57 19.16 44.64 33.66
N ALA A 58 18.63 45.84 33.86
CA ALA A 58 17.58 46.49 33.08
C ALA A 58 18.08 47.10 31.76
N GLY A 59 17.16 47.30 30.81
CA GLY A 59 17.30 48.41 29.89
C GLY A 59 16.75 48.22 28.48
N SER A 60 15.72 48.97 28.23
CA SER A 60 15.35 49.66 27.01
C SER A 60 14.24 49.11 26.15
N ALA A 61 13.16 49.84 26.10
CA ALA A 61 11.99 49.69 25.27
C ALA A 61 12.28 50.03 23.80
N ALA A 62 11.77 49.19 22.88
CA ALA A 62 11.47 49.61 21.50
C ALA A 62 10.13 49.02 21.12
N VAL A 63 9.19 49.92 20.92
CA VAL A 63 7.84 49.64 20.43
C VAL A 63 7.95 49.34 18.93
N SER A 64 7.57 48.17 18.51
CA SER A 64 7.29 47.85 17.11
C SER A 64 5.96 47.14 17.04
N GLY A 65 5.00 47.77 16.41
CA GLY A 65 3.67 47.24 16.19
C GLY A 65 3.71 45.97 15.34
N SER A 66 3.27 44.90 15.93
CA SER A 66 2.98 43.64 15.21
C SER A 66 1.49 43.59 14.93
N ALA A 67 1.17 43.60 13.62
CA ALA A 67 -0.18 43.33 13.16
C ALA A 67 -0.61 41.92 13.59
N ALA A 68 -1.63 41.86 14.39
CA ALA A 68 -2.24 40.62 14.81
C ALA A 68 -2.84 39.89 13.58
N SER A 69 -2.27 38.75 13.21
CA SER A 69 -2.92 37.78 12.35
C SER A 69 -4.20 37.29 13.03
N PRO A 70 -5.32 37.10 12.33
CA PRO A 70 -6.54 36.62 12.96
C PRO A 70 -6.30 35.21 13.51
N ALA A 71 -6.46 35.07 14.81
CA ALA A 71 -6.45 33.77 15.48
C ALA A 71 -7.53 32.88 14.88
N ALA A 72 -7.15 31.68 14.47
CA ALA A 72 -8.08 30.64 14.09
C ALA A 72 -9.07 30.40 15.24
N PRO A 73 -10.36 30.09 14.97
CA PRO A 73 -11.34 29.89 16.01
C PRO A 73 -10.89 28.74 16.94
N ALA A 74 -10.81 29.03 18.23
CA ALA A 74 -10.52 28.05 19.27
C ALA A 74 -11.55 26.93 19.21
N VAL A 75 -11.11 25.74 18.87
CA VAL A 75 -11.93 24.52 18.90
C VAL A 75 -12.29 24.29 20.36
N VAL A 76 -13.58 24.39 20.67
CA VAL A 76 -14.17 24.03 21.97
C VAL A 76 -13.70 22.63 22.30
N GLY A 77 -13.07 22.43 23.46
CA GLY A 77 -12.35 21.25 23.87
C GLY A 77 -13.10 19.92 23.69
N THR A 78 -12.96 19.31 22.53
CA THR A 78 -13.33 17.93 22.32
C THR A 78 -12.26 17.06 22.98
N LYS A 79 -12.68 16.17 23.88
CA LYS A 79 -11.79 15.21 24.55
C LYS A 79 -11.04 14.44 23.47
N LYS A 80 -9.70 14.53 23.49
CA LYS A 80 -8.85 13.77 22.58
C LYS A 80 -9.14 12.28 22.67
N VAL A 81 -9.11 11.58 21.56
CA VAL A 81 -9.16 10.12 21.59
C VAL A 81 -7.80 9.59 22.10
N PRO A 82 -7.82 8.56 22.98
CA PRO A 82 -6.55 8.06 23.56
C PRO A 82 -5.56 7.54 22.52
N ARG A 83 -6.09 6.92 21.44
CA ARG A 83 -5.26 6.34 20.37
C ARG A 83 -6.02 6.34 19.06
N LEU A 84 -5.27 6.63 17.98
CA LEU A 84 -5.68 6.40 16.59
C LEU A 84 -4.69 5.46 15.92
N LEU A 85 -5.20 4.41 15.28
CA LEU A 85 -4.41 3.52 14.45
C LEU A 85 -4.71 3.74 12.98
N LEU A 86 -3.70 4.22 12.26
CA LEU A 86 -3.69 4.35 10.81
C LEU A 86 -3.04 3.10 10.20
N ALA A 87 -3.56 2.57 9.11
CA ALA A 87 -2.96 1.42 8.47
C ALA A 87 -3.00 1.52 6.94
N GLY A 88 -1.96 0.98 6.27
CA GLY A 88 -1.87 1.01 4.82
C GLY A 88 -0.87 0.02 4.24
N PRO A 89 -0.87 -0.19 2.91
CA PRO A 89 0.03 -1.11 2.21
C PRO A 89 1.43 -0.52 1.97
N PHE A 90 2.30 -1.33 1.39
CA PHE A 90 3.57 -0.89 0.81
C PHE A 90 3.34 -0.22 -0.56
N ALA A 91 2.55 0.84 -0.59
CA ALA A 91 2.19 1.59 -1.79
C ALA A 91 1.99 3.08 -1.46
N THR A 92 1.95 3.92 -2.49
CA THR A 92 1.91 5.39 -2.38
C THR A 92 0.73 5.91 -1.56
N VAL A 93 -0.40 5.19 -1.50
CA VAL A 93 -1.56 5.54 -0.65
C VAL A 93 -1.22 5.66 0.84
N SER A 94 -0.12 5.06 1.30
CA SER A 94 0.34 5.13 2.68
C SER A 94 1.18 6.38 3.00
N ASN A 95 1.69 7.09 1.99
CA ASN A 95 2.58 8.22 2.19
C ASN A 95 1.95 9.31 3.08
N PRO A 96 0.71 9.79 2.83
CA PRO A 96 0.08 10.78 3.70
C PRO A 96 -0.16 10.25 5.11
N LEU A 97 -0.53 8.98 5.29
CA LEU A 97 -0.72 8.38 6.61
C LEU A 97 0.58 8.35 7.43
N ILE A 98 1.69 8.00 6.78
CA ILE A 98 3.02 8.00 7.40
C ILE A 98 3.43 9.42 7.77
N ARG A 99 3.18 10.40 6.89
CA ARG A 99 3.47 11.82 7.14
C ARG A 99 2.64 12.38 8.30
N ILE A 100 1.36 12.03 8.39
CA ILE A 100 0.49 12.41 9.51
C ILE A 100 1.12 12.00 10.85
N VAL A 101 1.62 10.75 10.93
CA VAL A 101 2.26 10.24 12.15
C VAL A 101 3.60 10.90 12.40
N ASP A 102 4.44 11.06 11.36
CA ASP A 102 5.78 11.64 11.48
C ASP A 102 5.73 13.12 11.92
N ALA A 103 4.79 13.88 11.42
CA ALA A 103 4.62 15.31 11.73
C ALA A 103 3.66 15.60 12.90
N GLY A 104 2.98 14.58 13.44
CA GLY A 104 2.01 14.77 14.52
C GLY A 104 0.78 15.59 14.13
N LEU A 105 0.34 15.51 12.86
CA LEU A 105 -0.74 16.35 12.33
C LEU A 105 -2.11 16.16 13.00
N LEU A 106 -2.31 15.12 13.78
CA LEU A 106 -3.52 14.85 14.54
C LEU A 106 -3.32 14.94 16.07
N ALA A 107 -2.23 15.59 16.53
CA ALA A 107 -1.94 15.75 17.95
C ALA A 107 -2.96 16.61 18.70
N ASP A 108 -3.75 17.40 17.99
CA ASP A 108 -4.87 18.20 18.52
C ASP A 108 -6.09 17.33 18.89
N VAL A 109 -6.32 16.20 18.20
CA VAL A 109 -7.51 15.34 18.37
C VAL A 109 -7.21 13.96 18.95
N ALA A 110 -5.95 13.53 19.01
CA ALA A 110 -5.54 12.23 19.57
C ALA A 110 -4.32 12.38 20.48
N GLU A 111 -4.26 11.55 21.56
CA GLU A 111 -3.08 11.50 22.44
C GLU A 111 -1.94 10.73 21.78
N LYS A 112 -2.27 9.67 21.04
CA LYS A 112 -1.31 8.83 20.32
C LYS A 112 -1.83 8.50 18.93
N VAL A 113 -0.99 8.69 17.90
CA VAL A 113 -1.28 8.30 16.51
C VAL A 113 -0.19 7.33 16.05
N GLU A 114 -0.59 6.16 15.55
CA GLU A 114 0.32 5.11 15.12
C GLU A 114 0.03 4.69 13.68
N PHE A 115 1.06 4.21 12.99
CA PHE A 115 0.92 3.63 11.66
C PHE A 115 1.40 2.18 11.64
N VAL A 116 0.60 1.29 11.04
CA VAL A 116 0.93 -0.12 10.81
C VAL A 116 0.76 -0.45 9.32
N SER A 117 1.74 -1.14 8.75
CA SER A 117 1.63 -1.60 7.37
C SER A 117 1.08 -3.02 7.28
N TRP A 118 0.17 -3.24 6.32
CA TRP A 118 -0.26 -4.56 5.90
C TRP A 118 0.45 -4.98 4.60
N ARG A 119 0.65 -6.30 4.42
CA ARG A 119 1.46 -6.87 3.33
C ARG A 119 0.65 -7.65 2.31
N THR A 120 -0.48 -8.23 2.74
CA THR A 120 -1.31 -9.09 1.89
C THR A 120 -2.77 -8.67 1.98
N PRO A 121 -3.57 -8.93 0.93
CA PRO A 121 -5.02 -8.69 0.96
C PRO A 121 -5.74 -9.42 2.09
N ASP A 122 -5.27 -10.59 2.52
CA ASP A 122 -5.88 -11.32 3.64
C ASP A 122 -5.60 -10.65 4.97
N GLN A 123 -4.41 -10.10 5.17
CA GLN A 123 -4.10 -9.28 6.35
C GLN A 123 -4.97 -8.03 6.38
N LEU A 124 -5.11 -7.33 5.25
CA LEU A 124 -6.01 -6.18 5.12
C LEU A 124 -7.44 -6.53 5.50
N ARG A 125 -8.00 -7.62 4.94
CA ARG A 125 -9.35 -8.08 5.24
C ARG A 125 -9.52 -8.41 6.73
N ALA A 126 -8.54 -9.10 7.32
CA ALA A 126 -8.55 -9.43 8.74
C ALA A 126 -8.56 -8.18 9.63
N MET A 127 -7.71 -7.18 9.33
CA MET A 127 -7.69 -5.90 10.05
C MET A 127 -9.03 -5.16 9.95
N ALA A 128 -9.61 -5.10 8.75
CA ALA A 128 -10.89 -4.45 8.53
C ALA A 128 -12.03 -5.15 9.30
N LEU A 129 -12.12 -6.48 9.21
CA LEU A 129 -13.18 -7.26 9.87
C LEU A 129 -13.10 -7.23 11.40
N LYS A 130 -11.90 -7.13 11.96
CA LYS A 130 -11.68 -7.01 13.41
C LYS A 130 -11.83 -5.57 13.93
N GLY A 131 -11.87 -4.57 13.02
CA GLY A 131 -11.87 -3.17 13.41
C GLY A 131 -10.60 -2.75 14.14
N GLU A 132 -9.45 -3.34 13.76
CA GLU A 132 -8.16 -3.06 14.42
C GLU A 132 -7.61 -1.68 14.10
N ALA A 133 -7.96 -1.10 12.94
CA ALA A 133 -7.56 0.24 12.51
C ALA A 133 -8.76 1.20 12.54
N ASP A 134 -8.51 2.48 12.84
CA ASP A 134 -9.51 3.54 12.77
C ASP A 134 -9.60 4.14 11.37
N PHE A 135 -8.43 4.28 10.69
CA PHE A 135 -8.32 4.67 9.29
C PHE A 135 -7.45 3.69 8.53
N LEU A 136 -7.98 3.14 7.46
CA LEU A 136 -7.36 2.04 6.74
C LEU A 136 -7.32 2.32 5.22
N ALA A 137 -6.12 2.45 4.68
CA ALA A 137 -5.93 2.57 3.24
C ALA A 137 -6.17 1.22 2.56
N MET A 138 -7.02 1.21 1.53
CA MET A 138 -7.38 0.00 0.79
C MET A 138 -7.84 0.30 -0.63
N PRO A 139 -7.87 -0.72 -1.51
CA PRO A 139 -8.51 -0.61 -2.82
C PRO A 139 -10.00 -0.25 -2.71
N SER A 140 -10.46 0.68 -3.55
CA SER A 140 -11.83 1.20 -3.50
C SER A 140 -12.91 0.14 -3.76
N ASN A 141 -12.62 -0.84 -4.62
CA ASN A 141 -13.54 -1.96 -4.83
C ASN A 141 -13.68 -2.87 -3.60
N LEU A 142 -12.58 -3.02 -2.83
CA LEU A 142 -12.63 -3.83 -1.61
C LEU A 142 -13.43 -3.12 -0.51
N SER A 143 -13.28 -1.81 -0.37
CA SER A 143 -14.12 -1.05 0.58
C SER A 143 -15.60 -1.17 0.23
N ALA A 144 -15.98 -1.02 -1.05
CA ALA A 144 -17.34 -1.24 -1.52
C ALA A 144 -17.82 -2.68 -1.28
N ASN A 145 -16.96 -3.68 -1.53
CA ASN A 145 -17.28 -5.09 -1.27
C ASN A 145 -17.58 -5.35 0.21
N LEU A 146 -16.70 -4.89 1.11
CA LEU A 146 -16.87 -5.08 2.55
C LEU A 146 -18.11 -4.34 3.07
N TYR A 147 -18.35 -3.11 2.63
CA TYR A 147 -19.54 -2.34 2.96
C TYR A 147 -20.81 -3.05 2.52
N ASN A 148 -20.91 -3.48 1.28
CA ASN A 148 -22.06 -4.18 0.73
C ASN A 148 -22.32 -5.55 1.40
N ARG A 149 -21.30 -6.13 2.03
CA ARG A 149 -21.40 -7.33 2.88
C ARG A 149 -21.75 -7.04 4.34
N GLY A 150 -22.00 -5.78 4.68
CA GLY A 150 -22.48 -5.37 5.99
C GLY A 150 -21.42 -4.90 6.98
N LEU A 151 -20.12 -4.80 6.54
CA LEU A 151 -19.11 -4.17 7.38
C LEU A 151 -19.41 -2.67 7.49
N LYS A 152 -19.49 -2.17 8.72
CA LYS A 152 -19.67 -0.75 8.97
C LYS A 152 -18.36 -0.02 8.73
N LEU A 153 -18.29 0.72 7.64
CA LEU A 153 -17.18 1.58 7.25
C LEU A 153 -17.71 2.75 6.42
N GLN A 154 -16.88 3.77 6.25
CA GLN A 154 -17.16 4.91 5.39
C GLN A 154 -15.92 5.23 4.54
N GLN A 155 -16.09 5.33 3.22
CA GLN A 155 -15.03 5.79 2.32
C GLN A 155 -14.81 7.28 2.55
N MET A 156 -13.62 7.66 3.01
CA MET A 156 -13.28 9.04 3.30
C MET A 156 -12.91 9.81 2.02
N ASN A 157 -11.95 9.26 1.30
CA ASN A 157 -11.38 9.89 0.12
C ASN A 157 -10.88 8.87 -0.90
N ILE A 158 -10.51 9.35 -2.07
CA ILE A 158 -9.67 8.67 -3.05
C ILE A 158 -8.41 9.50 -3.23
N GLY A 159 -7.26 8.90 -2.94
CA GLY A 159 -5.94 9.51 -3.09
C GLY A 159 -5.09 8.83 -4.16
N ILE A 160 -5.54 7.72 -4.75
CA ILE A 160 -4.85 7.02 -5.84
C ILE A 160 -5.77 6.87 -7.03
N TRP A 161 -5.36 7.46 -8.14
CA TRP A 161 -6.11 7.49 -9.40
C TRP A 161 -5.50 6.64 -10.50
N GLY A 162 -4.52 5.83 -10.15
CA GLY A 162 -3.84 4.85 -10.99
C GLY A 162 -2.34 4.80 -10.70
N ILE A 163 -1.83 3.64 -10.31
CA ILE A 163 -0.41 3.41 -10.02
C ILE A 163 0.10 2.10 -10.63
N LEU A 164 -0.72 1.46 -11.49
CA LEU A 164 -0.40 0.15 -12.04
C LEU A 164 0.27 0.28 -13.41
N TRP A 165 1.40 -0.42 -13.56
CA TRP A 165 2.20 -0.43 -14.77
C TRP A 165 2.55 -1.85 -15.18
N MET A 166 2.43 -2.13 -16.46
CA MET A 166 3.18 -3.23 -17.05
C MET A 166 4.64 -2.80 -17.13
N VAL A 167 5.51 -3.60 -16.54
CA VAL A 167 6.97 -3.40 -16.55
C VAL A 167 7.61 -4.55 -17.29
N ALA A 168 8.51 -4.24 -18.21
CA ALA A 168 9.17 -5.23 -19.06
C ALA A 168 10.68 -5.02 -19.16
N ARG A 169 11.41 -6.09 -19.49
CA ARG A 169 12.83 -6.02 -19.86
C ARG A 169 13.05 -5.57 -21.30
N ARG A 170 12.08 -5.80 -22.15
CA ARG A 170 12.13 -5.39 -23.55
C ARG A 170 11.55 -3.99 -23.67
N ASP A 171 12.28 -3.10 -24.31
CA ASP A 171 11.76 -1.79 -24.69
C ASP A 171 10.76 -1.90 -25.84
N GLY A 172 9.92 -0.88 -25.99
CA GLY A 172 8.99 -0.74 -27.12
C GLY A 172 7.65 -1.46 -26.97
N LEU A 173 7.36 -2.15 -25.84
CA LEU A 173 6.03 -2.67 -25.56
C LEU A 173 5.12 -1.50 -25.10
N LYS A 174 4.08 -1.19 -25.87
CA LYS A 174 3.24 0.01 -25.64
C LYS A 174 1.76 -0.29 -25.47
N THR A 175 1.33 -1.51 -25.71
CA THR A 175 -0.06 -1.96 -25.61
C THR A 175 -0.15 -3.26 -24.83
N LEU A 176 -1.32 -3.57 -24.27
CA LEU A 176 -1.55 -4.87 -23.62
C LEU A 176 -1.43 -6.03 -24.62
N ALA A 177 -1.73 -5.79 -25.89
CA ALA A 177 -1.60 -6.80 -26.94
C ALA A 177 -0.15 -7.22 -27.20
N ASP A 178 0.84 -6.36 -26.92
CA ASP A 178 2.27 -6.68 -27.09
C ASP A 178 2.76 -7.77 -26.14
N PHE A 179 1.97 -8.08 -25.10
CA PHE A 179 2.26 -9.15 -24.13
C PHE A 179 1.65 -10.50 -24.50
N LYS A 180 0.92 -10.61 -25.64
CA LYS A 180 0.40 -11.91 -26.10
C LYS A 180 1.55 -12.91 -26.33
N GLY A 181 1.33 -14.15 -25.90
CA GLY A 181 2.32 -15.22 -25.96
C GLY A 181 3.43 -15.13 -24.91
N GLN A 182 3.41 -14.14 -24.01
CA GLN A 182 4.45 -13.95 -23.00
C GLN A 182 3.99 -14.35 -21.59
N GLU A 183 4.95 -14.67 -20.71
CA GLU A 183 4.70 -14.78 -19.27
C GLU A 183 4.61 -13.38 -18.68
N VAL A 184 3.60 -13.16 -17.83
CA VAL A 184 3.41 -11.94 -17.04
C VAL A 184 3.26 -12.33 -15.57
N VAL A 185 4.14 -11.80 -14.72
CA VAL A 185 4.04 -11.97 -13.28
C VAL A 185 2.99 -11.02 -12.72
N MET A 186 2.02 -11.58 -12.00
CA MET A 186 0.85 -10.88 -11.47
C MET A 186 0.84 -10.93 -9.95
N PRO A 187 0.75 -9.79 -9.23
CA PRO A 187 0.52 -9.81 -7.79
C PRO A 187 -0.96 -10.02 -7.47
N PHE A 188 -1.25 -10.59 -6.29
CA PHE A 188 -2.59 -10.60 -5.68
C PHE A 188 -3.69 -11.20 -6.56
N ARG A 189 -3.62 -12.50 -6.83
CA ARG A 189 -4.61 -13.21 -7.65
C ARG A 189 -6.04 -12.93 -7.20
N GLY A 190 -6.90 -12.48 -8.14
CA GLY A 190 -8.31 -12.19 -7.90
C GLY A 190 -8.60 -10.89 -7.14
N ASP A 191 -7.57 -10.12 -6.77
CA ASP A 191 -7.71 -8.79 -6.16
C ASP A 191 -7.58 -7.66 -7.19
N MET A 192 -7.58 -6.41 -6.74
CA MET A 192 -7.67 -5.21 -7.58
C MET A 192 -6.72 -5.20 -8.79
N PRO A 193 -5.40 -5.46 -8.66
CA PRO A 193 -4.50 -5.38 -9.82
C PRO A 193 -4.85 -6.39 -10.91
N ASP A 194 -5.13 -7.64 -10.51
CA ASP A 194 -5.52 -8.72 -11.43
C ASP A 194 -6.89 -8.44 -12.08
N ALA A 195 -7.86 -8.02 -11.28
CA ALA A 195 -9.21 -7.70 -11.78
C ALA A 195 -9.17 -6.57 -12.81
N LEU A 196 -8.41 -5.52 -12.54
CA LEU A 196 -8.28 -4.38 -13.45
C LEU A 196 -7.55 -4.75 -14.75
N PHE A 197 -6.43 -5.46 -14.64
CA PHE A 197 -5.71 -5.96 -15.80
C PHE A 197 -6.63 -6.81 -16.70
N ARG A 198 -7.38 -7.74 -16.11
CA ARG A 198 -8.34 -8.57 -16.84
C ARG A 198 -9.46 -7.78 -17.48
N LEU A 199 -9.98 -6.76 -16.77
CA LEU A 199 -11.01 -5.87 -17.32
C LEU A 199 -10.52 -5.16 -18.58
N LEU A 200 -9.34 -4.53 -18.49
CA LEU A 200 -8.75 -3.79 -19.60
C LEU A 200 -8.35 -4.69 -20.77
N CYS A 201 -7.86 -5.90 -20.51
CA CYS A 201 -7.61 -6.91 -21.54
C CYS A 201 -8.92 -7.27 -22.28
N ARG A 202 -9.96 -7.66 -21.54
CA ARG A 202 -11.24 -8.10 -22.14
C ARG A 202 -11.93 -7.01 -22.95
N LYS A 203 -11.85 -5.75 -22.52
CA LYS A 203 -12.39 -4.60 -23.28
C LYS A 203 -11.61 -4.32 -24.57
N GLN A 204 -10.48 -5.01 -24.79
CA GLN A 204 -9.65 -4.92 -26.00
C GLN A 204 -9.56 -6.26 -26.75
N ASP A 205 -10.51 -7.16 -26.53
CA ASP A 205 -10.56 -8.50 -27.15
C ASP A 205 -9.30 -9.34 -26.89
N ILE A 206 -8.72 -9.18 -25.68
CA ILE A 206 -7.60 -9.98 -25.18
C ILE A 206 -8.14 -10.88 -24.07
N ASP A 207 -7.96 -12.19 -24.21
CA ASP A 207 -8.23 -13.17 -23.16
C ASP A 207 -6.91 -13.49 -22.43
N PRO A 208 -6.65 -12.90 -21.25
CA PRO A 208 -5.35 -13.05 -20.59
C PRO A 208 -5.06 -14.50 -20.16
N ASP A 209 -6.08 -15.35 -19.99
CA ASP A 209 -5.89 -16.76 -19.65
C ASP A 209 -5.51 -17.62 -20.85
N LYS A 210 -5.79 -17.17 -22.09
CA LYS A 210 -5.43 -17.85 -23.32
C LYS A 210 -4.26 -17.21 -24.03
N ASP A 211 -4.26 -15.87 -24.06
CA ASP A 211 -3.29 -15.09 -24.83
C ASP A 211 -1.96 -14.88 -24.09
N MET A 212 -1.90 -15.11 -22.76
CA MET A 212 -0.72 -14.91 -21.94
C MET A 212 -0.54 -16.07 -20.94
N THR A 213 0.64 -16.17 -20.34
CA THR A 213 0.88 -17.06 -19.19
C THR A 213 0.94 -16.22 -17.92
N LEU A 214 -0.10 -16.27 -17.09
CA LEU A 214 -0.16 -15.50 -15.85
C LEU A 214 0.46 -16.28 -14.70
N ARG A 215 1.58 -15.76 -14.16
CA ARG A 215 2.27 -16.31 -12.99
C ARG A 215 2.01 -15.47 -11.78
N TYR A 216 1.28 -16.01 -10.80
CA TYR A 216 0.89 -15.27 -9.60
C TYR A 216 1.93 -15.30 -8.50
N VAL A 217 2.07 -14.16 -7.80
CA VAL A 217 2.93 -13.95 -6.63
C VAL A 217 2.16 -13.25 -5.51
N ALA A 218 2.72 -13.30 -4.29
CA ALA A 218 2.05 -12.79 -3.11
C ALA A 218 2.01 -11.26 -3.01
N SER A 219 2.96 -10.55 -3.64
CA SER A 219 3.03 -9.08 -3.56
C SER A 219 3.70 -8.45 -4.78
N PRO A 220 3.52 -7.13 -5.02
CA PRO A 220 4.27 -6.39 -6.05
C PRO A 220 5.79 -6.43 -5.83
N LEU A 221 6.24 -6.50 -4.58
CA LEU A 221 7.67 -6.59 -4.27
C LEU A 221 8.25 -7.95 -4.67
N ASP A 222 7.50 -9.05 -4.55
CA ASP A 222 7.92 -10.36 -5.05
C ASP A 222 8.03 -10.34 -6.58
N ALA A 223 7.06 -9.75 -7.27
CA ALA A 223 7.12 -9.59 -8.73
C ALA A 223 8.34 -8.75 -9.16
N MET A 224 8.60 -7.64 -8.47
CA MET A 224 9.79 -6.81 -8.68
C MET A 224 11.09 -7.61 -8.51
N GLN A 225 11.19 -8.44 -7.46
CA GLN A 225 12.37 -9.29 -7.24
C GLN A 225 12.59 -10.30 -8.37
N LEU A 226 11.52 -10.89 -8.89
CA LEU A 226 11.63 -11.79 -10.04
C LEU A 226 12.15 -11.07 -11.29
N LEU A 227 11.71 -9.83 -11.54
CA LEU A 227 12.26 -9.00 -12.60
C LEU A 227 13.75 -8.70 -12.35
N ILE A 228 14.14 -8.19 -11.19
CA ILE A 228 15.53 -7.83 -10.88
C ILE A 228 16.46 -9.04 -11.00
N THR A 229 16.04 -10.21 -10.53
CA THR A 229 16.83 -11.45 -10.58
C THR A 229 16.75 -12.19 -11.91
N ARG A 230 16.12 -11.62 -12.95
CA ARG A 230 15.97 -12.19 -14.29
C ARG A 230 15.22 -13.53 -14.31
N ARG A 231 14.34 -13.74 -13.34
CA ARG A 231 13.45 -14.91 -13.28
C ARG A 231 12.08 -14.65 -13.92
N ALA A 232 11.86 -13.44 -14.38
CA ALA A 232 10.74 -12.99 -15.19
C ALA A 232 11.16 -11.83 -16.07
N ASP A 233 10.50 -11.68 -17.21
CA ASP A 233 10.75 -10.58 -18.15
C ASP A 233 9.67 -9.51 -18.10
N ASN A 234 8.45 -9.86 -17.69
CA ASN A 234 7.33 -8.95 -17.61
C ASN A 234 6.57 -9.11 -16.30
N ALA A 235 6.11 -8.02 -15.73
CA ALA A 235 5.25 -8.03 -14.54
C ALA A 235 4.27 -6.86 -14.53
N LEU A 236 3.13 -7.05 -13.87
CA LEU A 236 2.29 -5.95 -13.41
C LEU A 236 2.79 -5.50 -12.04
N LEU A 237 3.13 -4.23 -11.91
CA LEU A 237 3.61 -3.63 -10.66
C LEU A 237 2.82 -2.38 -10.30
N ALA A 238 2.77 -2.07 -9.01
CA ALA A 238 2.30 -0.79 -8.49
C ALA A 238 3.49 0.06 -8.01
N ASP A 239 3.40 1.39 -8.14
CA ASP A 239 4.35 2.28 -7.49
C ASP A 239 4.21 2.21 -5.94
N PRO A 240 5.31 2.28 -5.19
CA PRO A 240 6.69 2.59 -5.61
C PRO A 240 7.53 1.38 -6.04
N ALA A 241 7.00 0.16 -6.11
CA ALA A 241 7.79 -1.01 -6.54
C ALA A 241 8.32 -0.86 -7.98
N VAL A 242 7.57 -0.16 -8.86
CA VAL A 242 8.03 0.17 -10.21
C VAL A 242 9.30 1.02 -10.16
N ALA A 243 9.24 2.17 -9.47
CA ALA A 243 10.36 3.11 -9.39
C ALA A 243 11.60 2.48 -8.74
N VAL A 244 11.42 1.72 -7.64
CA VAL A 244 12.50 0.96 -6.99
C VAL A 244 13.11 -0.07 -7.94
N GLY A 245 12.28 -0.80 -8.68
CA GLY A 245 12.74 -1.80 -9.65
C GLY A 245 13.56 -1.19 -10.80
N LEU A 246 13.08 -0.09 -11.37
CA LEU A 246 13.78 0.67 -12.42
C LEU A 246 15.15 1.15 -11.93
N ARG A 247 15.22 1.81 -10.77
CA ARG A 247 16.51 2.25 -10.19
C ARG A 247 17.46 1.10 -9.96
N LYS A 248 17.00 0.02 -9.33
CA LYS A 248 17.85 -1.15 -9.06
C LYS A 248 18.38 -1.78 -10.34
N SER A 249 17.57 -1.84 -11.41
CA SER A 249 18.04 -2.39 -12.69
C SER A 249 19.13 -1.55 -13.36
N GLN A 250 19.18 -0.25 -13.06
CA GLN A 250 20.17 0.68 -13.60
C GLN A 250 21.40 0.85 -12.70
N SER A 251 21.38 0.34 -11.46
CA SER A 251 22.49 0.49 -10.50
C SER A 251 23.50 -0.65 -10.62
N PHE A 252 24.80 -0.31 -10.41
CA PHE A 252 25.88 -1.31 -10.30
C PHE A 252 25.66 -2.18 -9.03
N PRO A 253 25.93 -3.51 -9.06
CA PRO A 253 26.42 -4.30 -10.22
C PRO A 253 25.29 -4.84 -11.14
N ILE A 254 24.02 -4.62 -10.84
CA ILE A 254 22.88 -5.21 -11.57
C ILE A 254 22.87 -4.74 -13.03
N SER A 255 23.14 -3.46 -13.27
CA SER A 255 23.17 -2.87 -14.63
C SER A 255 24.17 -3.53 -15.59
N VAL A 256 25.20 -4.21 -15.05
CA VAL A 256 26.20 -4.91 -15.87
C VAL A 256 25.71 -6.30 -16.30
N VAL A 257 24.91 -6.94 -15.46
CA VAL A 257 24.51 -8.35 -15.64
C VAL A 257 23.04 -8.52 -16.07
N ALA A 258 22.24 -7.49 -15.96
CA ALA A 258 20.81 -7.53 -16.31
C ALA A 258 20.44 -6.33 -17.21
N PRO A 259 19.64 -6.55 -18.28
CA PRO A 259 19.07 -5.47 -19.06
C PRO A 259 18.21 -4.55 -18.17
N SER A 260 18.14 -3.28 -18.56
CA SER A 260 17.24 -2.30 -17.92
C SER A 260 15.78 -2.78 -17.91
N LEU A 261 15.02 -2.28 -16.94
CA LEU A 261 13.57 -2.41 -16.91
C LEU A 261 12.94 -1.15 -17.47
N TYR A 262 11.78 -1.30 -18.09
CA TYR A 262 11.05 -0.21 -18.72
C TYR A 262 9.61 -0.16 -18.20
N ARG A 263 9.10 1.04 -17.94
CA ARG A 263 7.64 1.27 -17.82
C ARG A 263 7.04 1.12 -19.22
N SER A 264 6.23 0.10 -19.45
CA SER A 264 5.73 -0.23 -20.78
C SER A 264 4.31 0.30 -20.98
N VAL A 265 3.35 -0.15 -20.20
CA VAL A 265 1.93 0.24 -20.33
C VAL A 265 1.40 0.71 -18.99
N SER A 266 0.88 1.94 -18.95
CA SER A 266 0.10 2.47 -17.84
C SER A 266 -1.32 1.94 -17.90
N LEU A 267 -1.80 1.24 -16.87
CA LEU A 267 -3.19 0.80 -16.82
C LEU A 267 -4.15 1.98 -16.66
N GLN A 268 -3.68 3.08 -16.13
CA GLN A 268 -4.44 4.33 -16.02
C GLN A 268 -4.70 4.97 -17.39
N GLU A 269 -3.66 5.07 -18.23
CA GLU A 269 -3.78 5.53 -19.60
C GLU A 269 -4.67 4.57 -20.43
N GLU A 270 -4.50 3.28 -20.25
CA GLU A 270 -5.36 2.28 -20.89
C GLU A 270 -6.82 2.42 -20.47
N TRP A 271 -7.08 2.71 -19.19
CA TRP A 271 -8.42 3.02 -18.70
C TRP A 271 -9.04 4.21 -19.46
N GLY A 272 -8.30 5.33 -19.54
CA GLY A 272 -8.74 6.53 -20.26
C GLY A 272 -9.06 6.24 -21.72
N ARG A 273 -8.18 5.50 -22.39
CA ARG A 273 -8.31 5.13 -23.80
C ARG A 273 -9.50 4.19 -24.05
N VAL A 274 -9.61 3.14 -23.23
CA VAL A 274 -10.66 2.11 -23.40
C VAL A 274 -12.05 2.65 -23.15
N PHE A 275 -12.21 3.52 -22.17
CA PHE A 275 -13.51 4.08 -21.80
C PHE A 275 -13.78 5.47 -22.35
N ASN A 276 -12.86 6.01 -23.17
CA ASN A 276 -12.93 7.38 -23.72
C ASN A 276 -13.22 8.43 -22.63
N ARG A 277 -12.42 8.38 -21.55
CA ARG A 277 -12.52 9.25 -20.37
C ARG A 277 -11.14 9.83 -20.01
N ALA A 278 -11.12 10.73 -19.03
CA ALA A 278 -9.86 11.12 -18.41
C ALA A 278 -9.13 9.88 -17.86
N PRO A 279 -7.79 9.81 -17.93
CA PRO A 279 -7.00 8.72 -17.38
C PRO A 279 -6.96 8.79 -15.85
N ARG A 280 -8.14 8.75 -15.24
CA ARG A 280 -8.37 8.79 -13.79
C ARG A 280 -9.21 7.59 -13.40
N MET A 281 -8.63 6.72 -12.63
CA MET A 281 -9.25 5.50 -12.16
C MET A 281 -9.22 5.49 -10.64
N PRO A 282 -10.36 5.54 -9.93
CA PRO A 282 -10.40 5.66 -8.48
C PRO A 282 -9.98 4.35 -7.82
N GLN A 283 -8.65 4.09 -7.81
CA GLN A 283 -8.07 2.80 -7.48
C GLN A 283 -8.02 2.52 -5.99
N ALA A 284 -7.60 3.50 -5.18
CA ALA A 284 -7.47 3.32 -3.75
C ALA A 284 -7.69 4.63 -2.98
N GLY A 285 -8.11 4.49 -1.74
CA GLY A 285 -8.30 5.59 -0.82
C GLY A 285 -8.30 5.10 0.63
N ILE A 286 -8.78 5.93 1.52
CA ILE A 286 -8.80 5.65 2.95
C ILE A 286 -10.25 5.48 3.39
N VAL A 287 -10.51 4.48 4.24
CA VAL A 287 -11.79 4.29 4.90
C VAL A 287 -11.66 4.56 6.39
N MET A 288 -12.72 5.08 6.99
CA MET A 288 -12.93 5.16 8.43
C MET A 288 -13.74 3.96 8.88
N LEU A 289 -13.34 3.33 9.97
CA LEU A 289 -14.02 2.15 10.51
C LEU A 289 -13.81 2.05 12.02
N GLY A 290 -14.29 0.96 12.64
CA GLY A 290 -14.10 0.70 14.06
C GLY A 290 -14.85 1.65 14.98
N SER A 291 -14.25 1.95 16.13
CA SER A 291 -14.88 2.71 17.22
C SER A 291 -15.08 4.19 16.89
N GLN A 292 -14.35 4.72 15.91
CA GLN A 292 -14.43 6.13 15.52
C GLN A 292 -15.47 6.40 14.43
N LEU A 293 -16.06 5.36 13.85
CA LEU A 293 -17.08 5.53 12.81
C LEU A 293 -18.25 6.37 13.32
N GLY A 294 -18.58 7.43 12.57
CA GLY A 294 -19.62 8.41 12.96
C GLY A 294 -19.09 9.61 13.77
N ASN A 295 -17.81 9.63 14.16
CA ASN A 295 -17.19 10.82 14.72
C ASN A 295 -16.86 11.83 13.60
N THR A 296 -17.86 12.62 13.20
CA THR A 296 -17.76 13.56 12.06
C THR A 296 -16.68 14.62 12.26
N ALA A 297 -16.46 15.08 13.50
CA ALA A 297 -15.43 16.08 13.78
C ALA A 297 -14.03 15.50 13.55
N LEU A 298 -13.79 14.29 14.02
CA LEU A 298 -12.54 13.57 13.76
C LEU A 298 -12.37 13.26 12.26
N ALA A 299 -13.44 12.85 11.57
CA ALA A 299 -13.42 12.56 10.15
C ALA A 299 -12.97 13.78 9.31
N ARG A 300 -13.55 14.95 9.57
CA ARG A 300 -13.15 16.21 8.90
C ARG A 300 -11.71 16.59 9.20
N ARG A 301 -11.32 16.53 10.47
CA ARG A 301 -9.93 16.85 10.85
C ARG A 301 -8.93 15.89 10.24
N PHE A 302 -9.30 14.63 10.07
CA PHE A 302 -8.48 13.63 9.37
C PHE A 302 -8.35 13.95 7.88
N GLU A 303 -9.42 14.35 7.18
CA GLU A 303 -9.35 14.78 5.76
C GLU A 303 -8.41 15.97 5.58
N GLU A 304 -8.53 17.00 6.44
CA GLU A 304 -7.61 18.15 6.43
C GLU A 304 -6.15 17.70 6.59
N ALA A 305 -5.89 16.79 7.53
CA ALA A 305 -4.54 16.26 7.75
C ALA A 305 -4.03 15.41 6.56
N CYS A 306 -4.92 14.66 5.90
CA CYS A 306 -4.58 13.89 4.70
C CYS A 306 -4.20 14.81 3.53
N GLU A 307 -4.99 15.86 3.28
CA GLU A 307 -4.70 16.83 2.23
C GLU A 307 -3.39 17.58 2.50
N GLU A 308 -3.18 18.05 3.73
CA GLU A 308 -1.93 18.68 4.16
C GLU A 308 -0.73 17.74 3.95
N ALA A 309 -0.85 16.48 4.39
CA ALA A 309 0.21 15.48 4.28
C ALA A 309 0.52 15.12 2.82
N GLN A 310 -0.51 14.97 1.97
CA GLN A 310 -0.35 14.68 0.55
C GLN A 310 0.36 15.84 -0.15
N ASN A 311 -0.12 17.06 0.03
CA ASN A 311 0.48 18.27 -0.55
C ASN A 311 1.95 18.43 -0.12
N TRP A 312 2.25 18.14 1.15
CA TRP A 312 3.62 18.20 1.63
C TRP A 312 4.50 17.11 0.98
N CYS A 313 4.02 15.87 0.86
CA CYS A 313 4.77 14.80 0.21
C CYS A 313 5.08 15.12 -1.26
N GLU A 314 4.15 15.74 -1.98
CA GLU A 314 4.34 16.14 -3.37
C GLU A 314 5.31 17.30 -3.53
N ALA A 315 5.28 18.25 -2.59
CA ALA A 315 6.22 19.37 -2.56
C ALA A 315 7.62 18.96 -2.10
N ASN A 316 7.75 17.90 -1.30
CA ASN A 316 9.00 17.45 -0.67
C ASN A 316 9.23 15.93 -0.90
N PRO A 317 9.36 15.47 -2.15
CA PRO A 317 9.39 14.04 -2.46
C PRO A 317 10.60 13.32 -1.86
N ASP A 318 11.76 13.96 -1.73
CA ASP A 318 12.97 13.35 -1.16
C ASP A 318 12.82 13.12 0.35
N GLU A 319 12.32 14.11 1.07
CA GLU A 319 12.04 14.02 2.51
C GLU A 319 10.91 13.01 2.78
N CYS A 320 9.84 13.05 1.98
CA CYS A 320 8.77 12.05 2.05
C CYS A 320 9.33 10.65 1.81
N GLY A 321 10.20 10.47 0.83
CA GLY A 321 10.91 9.21 0.58
C GLY A 321 11.68 8.70 1.79
N GLN A 322 12.39 9.59 2.50
CA GLN A 322 13.13 9.24 3.70
C GLN A 322 12.23 8.77 4.84
N ILE A 323 11.13 9.49 5.13
CA ILE A 323 10.23 9.09 6.23
C ILE A 323 9.48 7.80 5.91
N VAL A 324 9.09 7.58 4.65
CA VAL A 324 8.43 6.35 4.21
C VAL A 324 9.37 5.15 4.27
N ALA A 325 10.60 5.28 3.77
CA ALA A 325 11.58 4.20 3.78
C ALA A 325 12.00 3.79 5.20
N ARG A 326 12.01 4.70 6.19
CA ARG A 326 12.21 4.34 7.61
C ARG A 326 11.10 3.45 8.17
N ARG A 327 9.89 3.53 7.61
CA ARG A 327 8.72 2.74 8.06
C ARG A 327 8.54 1.46 7.25
N ILE A 328 9.07 1.41 6.02
CA ILE A 328 8.90 0.31 5.07
C ILE A 328 10.28 -0.07 4.52
N GLU A 329 11.00 -0.92 5.24
CA GLU A 329 12.40 -1.30 4.97
C GLU A 329 12.70 -1.81 3.55
N MET A 330 11.69 -2.34 2.84
CA MET A 330 11.86 -2.86 1.47
C MET A 330 11.91 -1.76 0.41
N LEU A 331 11.52 -0.52 0.75
CA LEU A 331 11.55 0.63 -0.14
C LEU A 331 12.85 1.42 0.08
N THR A 332 13.28 2.12 -0.98
CA THR A 332 14.40 3.06 -0.88
C THR A 332 13.87 4.49 -0.92
N PRO A 333 14.50 5.44 -0.20
CA PRO A 333 14.08 6.84 -0.20
C PRO A 333 13.93 7.40 -1.62
N GLU A 334 14.92 7.13 -2.48
CA GLU A 334 14.94 7.63 -3.85
C GLU A 334 13.85 6.99 -4.72
N GLY A 335 13.56 5.70 -4.49
CA GLY A 335 12.50 5.00 -5.22
C GLY A 335 11.10 5.51 -4.86
N VAL A 336 10.88 5.86 -3.59
CA VAL A 336 9.62 6.51 -3.16
C VAL A 336 9.53 7.93 -3.74
N ALA A 337 10.61 8.69 -3.68
CA ALA A 337 10.66 10.04 -4.25
C ALA A 337 10.38 10.05 -5.77
N ASP A 338 10.95 9.09 -6.50
CA ASP A 338 10.69 8.94 -7.95
C ASP A 338 9.22 8.56 -8.23
N ALA A 339 8.63 7.71 -7.39
CA ALA A 339 7.22 7.36 -7.52
C ALA A 339 6.31 8.59 -7.31
N ILE A 340 6.60 9.42 -6.30
CA ILE A 340 5.86 10.67 -6.04
C ILE A 340 6.00 11.64 -7.21
N ARG A 341 7.20 11.77 -7.79
CA ARG A 341 7.42 12.66 -8.96
C ARG A 341 6.73 12.16 -10.22
N ALA A 342 6.64 10.84 -10.39
CA ALA A 342 6.05 10.23 -11.57
C ALA A 342 4.54 10.30 -11.60
N ASP A 343 3.89 10.27 -10.43
CA ASP A 343 2.44 10.16 -10.31
C ASP A 343 1.92 11.13 -9.24
N LYS A 344 1.57 12.34 -9.67
CA LYS A 344 0.89 13.33 -8.83
C LYS A 344 -0.57 12.93 -8.69
N SER A 345 -1.04 12.89 -7.47
CA SER A 345 -2.35 12.35 -7.15
C SER A 345 -3.15 13.29 -6.25
N ASP A 346 -4.33 13.69 -6.70
CA ASP A 346 -5.24 14.54 -5.92
C ASP A 346 -5.91 13.72 -4.80
N MET A 347 -5.96 14.26 -3.59
CA MET A 347 -6.82 13.75 -2.53
C MET A 347 -8.24 14.29 -2.74
N VAL A 348 -9.18 13.42 -3.08
CA VAL A 348 -10.57 13.81 -3.37
C VAL A 348 -11.52 13.15 -2.39
N VAL A 349 -12.30 13.93 -1.64
CA VAL A 349 -13.34 13.43 -0.72
C VAL A 349 -14.30 12.51 -1.45
N ALA A 350 -14.72 11.43 -0.82
CA ALA A 350 -15.48 10.35 -1.46
C ALA A 350 -16.78 10.82 -2.12
N SER A 351 -17.50 11.77 -1.51
CA SER A 351 -18.72 12.34 -2.11
C SER A 351 -18.45 13.07 -3.42
N LYS A 352 -17.30 13.74 -3.54
CA LYS A 352 -16.89 14.41 -4.78
C LYS A 352 -16.37 13.42 -5.83
N ALA A 353 -15.78 12.30 -5.41
CA ALA A 353 -15.30 11.23 -6.29
C ALA A 353 -16.40 10.24 -6.69
N ARG A 354 -17.63 10.40 -6.21
CA ARG A 354 -18.72 9.42 -6.32
C ARG A 354 -19.00 9.01 -7.76
N SER A 355 -19.10 9.94 -8.68
CA SER A 355 -19.43 9.63 -10.09
C SER A 355 -18.36 8.75 -10.75
N GLU A 356 -17.08 8.98 -10.44
CA GLU A 356 -15.98 8.15 -10.94
C GLU A 356 -15.95 6.79 -10.25
N LEU A 357 -16.21 6.74 -8.93
CA LEU A 357 -16.32 5.50 -8.17
C LEU A 357 -17.46 4.62 -8.68
N GLU A 358 -18.66 5.18 -8.87
CA GLU A 358 -19.82 4.43 -9.35
C GLU A 358 -19.60 3.92 -10.77
N PHE A 359 -19.00 4.72 -11.66
CA PHE A 359 -18.64 4.25 -12.99
C PHE A 359 -17.63 3.09 -12.92
N PHE A 360 -16.60 3.22 -12.10
CA PHE A 360 -15.60 2.17 -11.89
C PHE A 360 -16.24 0.89 -11.33
N TYR A 361 -17.07 1.02 -10.31
CA TYR A 361 -17.79 -0.13 -9.71
C TYR A 361 -18.72 -0.80 -10.70
N GLN A 362 -19.39 -0.02 -11.57
CA GLN A 362 -20.25 -0.57 -12.61
C GLN A 362 -19.47 -1.46 -13.57
N GLN A 363 -18.27 -1.03 -14.00
CA GLN A 363 -17.44 -1.85 -14.88
C GLN A 363 -16.99 -3.16 -14.20
N LEU A 364 -16.70 -3.11 -12.90
CA LEU A 364 -16.37 -4.30 -12.12
C LEU A 364 -17.60 -5.20 -11.90
N LEU A 365 -18.78 -4.64 -11.67
CA LEU A 365 -20.05 -5.38 -11.55
C LEU A 365 -20.36 -6.15 -12.83
N GLU A 366 -20.22 -5.53 -13.98
CA GLU A 366 -20.43 -6.17 -15.30
C GLU A 366 -19.46 -7.35 -15.51
N MET A 367 -18.21 -7.22 -15.07
CA MET A 367 -17.22 -8.26 -15.23
C MET A 367 -17.38 -9.39 -14.19
N GLN A 368 -17.49 -9.03 -12.90
CA GLN A 368 -17.58 -9.95 -11.79
C GLN A 368 -18.21 -9.27 -10.56
N PRO A 369 -19.52 -9.43 -10.33
CA PRO A 369 -20.26 -8.73 -9.26
C PRO A 369 -19.64 -8.84 -7.88
N GLY A 370 -19.00 -9.99 -7.59
CA GLY A 370 -18.34 -10.25 -6.32
C GLY A 370 -17.21 -9.28 -5.97
N LEU A 371 -16.62 -8.58 -6.95
CA LEU A 371 -15.52 -7.63 -6.71
C LEU A 371 -15.95 -6.40 -5.90
N VAL A 372 -17.22 -6.02 -5.97
CA VAL A 372 -17.81 -4.88 -5.25
C VAL A 372 -18.98 -5.28 -4.34
N GLY A 373 -19.15 -6.59 -4.09
CA GLY A 373 -20.22 -7.09 -3.21
C GLY A 373 -21.61 -7.12 -3.84
N GLY A 374 -21.70 -7.17 -5.18
CA GLY A 374 -22.93 -7.47 -5.93
C GLY A 374 -23.81 -6.28 -6.29
N LYS A 375 -23.51 -5.07 -5.80
CA LYS A 375 -24.27 -3.84 -6.06
C LYS A 375 -23.41 -2.59 -5.87
N LEU A 376 -23.92 -1.43 -6.30
CA LEU A 376 -23.33 -0.15 -5.91
C LEU A 376 -23.60 0.13 -4.44
N PRO A 377 -22.66 0.75 -3.70
CA PRO A 377 -22.88 1.21 -2.34
C PRO A 377 -23.96 2.32 -2.31
N ASP A 378 -24.67 2.40 -1.21
CA ASP A 378 -25.62 3.51 -0.96
C ASP A 378 -24.90 4.77 -0.41
N ASP A 379 -25.68 5.81 -0.14
CA ASP A 379 -25.19 7.13 0.29
C ASP A 379 -24.34 7.08 1.57
N GLY A 380 -24.64 6.13 2.48
CA GLY A 380 -23.92 5.96 3.74
C GLY A 380 -22.44 5.55 3.57
N PHE A 381 -22.09 5.03 2.41
CA PHE A 381 -20.72 4.65 2.09
C PHE A 381 -19.80 5.86 1.88
N TYR A 382 -20.30 6.94 1.29
CA TYR A 382 -19.49 8.09 0.86
C TYR A 382 -19.45 9.17 1.95
N PHE A 383 -18.25 9.48 2.44
CA PHE A 383 -18.09 10.62 3.34
C PHE A 383 -18.39 11.92 2.62
N ALA A 384 -19.20 12.78 3.26
CA ALA A 384 -19.70 14.01 2.61
C ALA A 384 -18.72 15.20 2.67
N GLY A 385 -17.73 15.15 3.60
CA GLY A 385 -16.79 16.25 3.88
C GLY A 385 -17.19 17.09 5.08
#